data_217745ad108bbfe0cfe7bf181c676ec6
#
_entry.id   217745ad108bbfe0cfe7bf181c676ec6
#
_cell.length_a   1.000
_cell.length_b   1.000
_cell.length_c   1.000
_cell.angle_alpha   90.00
_cell.angle_beta   90.00
_cell.angle_gamma   90.00
#
_symmetry.space_group_name_H-M   'P 1'
#
loop_
_entity.id
_entity.type
_entity.pdbx_description
1 polymer ?
#
loop_
_entity_poly.entity_id
_entity_poly.type
_entity_poly.pdbx_seq_one_letter_code
_entity_poly.pdbx_strand_id
1 'polypeptide(L)'
;SRGLGDVYKRQIQQYASQYGIPEYVSAIQAIMMQESGGRGTDPMQCSESPYNTRFPHTPGSITDPDYSIEVGVQTFADCISQAGCSSPQDMDKLKLAWQGYNYGNGYIGWALQRGGYTEANALQFSQEQAASHGWSSYGDPEYVPHVMRYYSGGSLFAGLFGNQQIVSVAMGQLGNSGGQKFWSWYGFDSRVEWCACFVSWCADQSGLIASGNVPKFSLCSDGVSWFQGKNKWQSGGTTPTAGMIIFFDWDHDGTSDHVGIVEKCEGGRVYTIEGNSSDQVRQRNYAVDYSSIMGYGVIN
;
A
#
# COMPACT_ATOMS: atom_id res chain seq x y z
N SER A 1 -17.59 -1.03 -19.20
CA SER A 1 -17.81 -0.18 -18.03
C SER A 1 -16.63 -0.34 -17.08
N ARG A 2 -16.00 0.77 -16.68
CA ARG A 2 -14.95 0.77 -15.68
C ARG A 2 -15.55 0.29 -14.34
N GLY A 3 -14.89 -0.66 -13.69
CA GLY A 3 -15.28 -1.06 -12.35
C GLY A 3 -15.15 0.09 -11.34
N LEU A 4 -15.97 0.06 -10.28
CA LEU A 4 -15.95 1.07 -9.21
C LEU A 4 -14.54 1.25 -8.63
N GLY A 5 -13.78 0.17 -8.54
CA GLY A 5 -12.40 0.18 -8.05
C GLY A 5 -11.44 1.01 -8.90
N ASP A 6 -11.58 0.99 -10.22
CA ASP A 6 -10.71 1.75 -11.12
C ASP A 6 -10.94 3.27 -10.99
N VAL A 7 -12.17 3.70 -10.76
CA VAL A 7 -12.52 5.11 -10.58
C VAL A 7 -11.87 5.67 -9.32
N TYR A 8 -12.06 5.02 -8.18
CA TYR A 8 -11.51 5.49 -6.90
C TYR A 8 -9.99 5.41 -6.84
N LYS A 9 -9.38 4.40 -7.45
CA LYS A 9 -7.93 4.28 -7.53
C LYS A 9 -7.30 5.50 -8.21
N ARG A 10 -7.83 5.91 -9.35
CA ARG A 10 -7.33 7.08 -10.08
C ARG A 10 -7.46 8.35 -9.26
N GLN A 11 -8.62 8.54 -8.63
CA GLN A 11 -8.88 9.70 -7.79
C GLN A 11 -7.95 9.75 -6.59
N ILE A 12 -7.76 8.63 -5.88
CA ILE A 12 -6.82 8.56 -4.76
C ILE A 12 -5.40 8.86 -5.22
N GLN A 13 -4.94 8.28 -6.33
CA GLN A 13 -3.61 8.55 -6.88
C GLN A 13 -3.44 10.02 -7.28
N GLN A 14 -4.45 10.60 -7.94
CA GLN A 14 -4.45 11.99 -8.36
C GLN A 14 -4.31 12.93 -7.16
N TYR A 15 -5.15 12.77 -6.15
CA TYR A 15 -5.15 13.63 -4.98
C TYR A 15 -3.96 13.38 -4.07
N ALA A 16 -3.51 12.13 -3.93
CA ALA A 16 -2.27 11.82 -3.20
C ALA A 16 -1.06 12.56 -3.81
N SER A 17 -0.95 12.59 -5.14
CA SER A 17 0.08 13.34 -5.85
C SER A 17 -0.09 14.86 -5.65
N GLN A 18 -1.32 15.35 -5.77
CA GLN A 18 -1.64 16.77 -5.60
C GLN A 18 -1.27 17.29 -4.22
N TYR A 19 -1.51 16.51 -3.17
CA TYR A 19 -1.25 16.89 -1.78
C TYR A 19 0.09 16.37 -1.24
N GLY A 20 0.99 15.90 -2.11
CA GLY A 20 2.37 15.59 -1.77
C GLY A 20 2.60 14.28 -1.04
N ILE A 21 1.66 13.35 -1.10
CA ILE A 21 1.74 12.03 -0.46
C ILE A 21 1.50 10.87 -1.44
N PRO A 22 2.12 10.86 -2.64
CA PRO A 22 1.83 9.82 -3.64
C PRO A 22 2.18 8.40 -3.18
N GLU A 23 3.14 8.24 -2.29
CA GLU A 23 3.59 6.96 -1.75
C GLU A 23 2.62 6.37 -0.71
N TYR A 24 1.61 7.12 -0.25
CA TYR A 24 0.65 6.69 0.76
C TYR A 24 -0.68 6.19 0.20
N VAL A 25 -0.75 5.91 -1.09
CA VAL A 25 -2.00 5.47 -1.75
C VAL A 25 -2.61 4.26 -1.05
N SER A 26 -1.80 3.24 -0.73
CA SER A 26 -2.27 2.05 0.01
C SER A 26 -2.82 2.39 1.40
N ALA A 27 -2.17 3.30 2.10
CA ALA A 27 -2.62 3.75 3.43
C ALA A 27 -3.96 4.49 3.36
N ILE A 28 -4.18 5.29 2.31
CA ILE A 28 -5.44 6.00 2.04
C ILE A 28 -6.54 5.00 1.68
N GLN A 29 -6.23 4.02 0.85
CA GLN A 29 -7.16 2.96 0.48
C GLN A 29 -7.65 2.19 1.71
N ALA A 30 -6.75 1.90 2.65
CA ALA A 30 -7.09 1.22 3.90
C ALA A 30 -8.05 2.07 4.76
N ILE A 31 -7.86 3.39 4.81
CA ILE A 31 -8.80 4.32 5.46
C ILE A 31 -10.17 4.22 4.81
N MET A 32 -10.26 4.35 3.49
CA MET A 32 -11.54 4.29 2.77
C MET A 32 -12.28 2.97 3.07
N MET A 33 -11.56 1.86 3.06
CA MET A 33 -12.16 0.57 3.35
C MET A 33 -12.71 0.50 4.78
N GLN A 34 -11.97 1.02 5.75
CA GLN A 34 -12.44 1.05 7.15
C GLN A 34 -13.64 1.98 7.30
N GLU A 35 -13.63 3.14 6.65
CA GLU A 35 -14.67 4.15 6.83
C GLU A 35 -15.98 3.78 6.17
N SER A 36 -15.95 3.25 4.95
CA SER A 36 -17.17 3.03 4.16
C SER A 36 -17.15 1.78 3.27
N GLY A 37 -15.99 1.16 3.11
CA GLY A 37 -15.81 0.13 2.07
C GLY A 37 -15.91 0.71 0.65
N GLY A 38 -15.66 2.00 0.48
CA GLY A 38 -15.77 2.71 -0.80
C GLY A 38 -17.22 2.98 -1.23
N ARG A 39 -18.16 2.94 -0.30
CA ARG A 39 -19.60 3.09 -0.56
C ARG A 39 -20.11 4.47 -0.18
N GLY A 40 -21.26 4.84 -0.75
CA GLY A 40 -21.97 6.08 -0.43
C GLY A 40 -21.33 7.31 -1.05
N THR A 41 -21.77 8.48 -0.61
CA THR A 41 -21.37 9.78 -1.16
C THR A 41 -20.26 10.45 -0.37
N ASP A 42 -19.96 9.95 0.82
CA ASP A 42 -18.83 10.38 1.65
C ASP A 42 -17.94 9.17 1.97
N PRO A 43 -17.27 8.57 0.95
CA PRO A 43 -16.52 7.33 1.15
C PRO A 43 -15.35 7.45 2.11
N MET A 44 -14.79 8.66 2.31
CA MET A 44 -13.72 8.90 3.27
C MET A 44 -14.22 9.32 4.66
N GLN A 45 -15.55 9.46 4.83
CA GLN A 45 -16.20 9.86 6.09
C GLN A 45 -15.54 11.10 6.71
N CYS A 46 -15.32 12.11 5.88
CA CYS A 46 -14.52 13.29 6.23
C CYS A 46 -15.35 14.61 6.23
N SER A 47 -16.66 14.52 6.34
CA SER A 47 -17.54 15.70 6.34
C SER A 47 -17.20 16.71 7.46
N GLU A 48 -16.71 16.24 8.60
CA GLU A 48 -16.32 17.09 9.74
C GLU A 48 -14.88 17.62 9.63
N SER A 49 -14.14 17.26 8.60
CA SER A 49 -12.77 17.75 8.38
C SER A 49 -12.75 19.28 8.18
N PRO A 50 -11.74 19.97 8.72
CA PRO A 50 -11.56 21.42 8.46
C PRO A 50 -11.31 21.73 6.97
N TYR A 51 -10.89 20.74 6.17
CA TYR A 51 -10.71 20.88 4.73
C TYR A 51 -12.00 20.79 3.94
N ASN A 52 -13.11 20.35 4.56
CA ASN A 52 -14.43 20.44 3.94
C ASN A 52 -14.94 21.88 4.04
N THR A 53 -14.92 22.57 2.91
CA THR A 53 -15.39 23.96 2.81
C THR A 53 -16.68 24.12 1.97
N ARG A 54 -17.22 23.00 1.46
CA ARG A 54 -18.39 23.01 0.56
C ARG A 54 -19.66 22.47 1.20
N PHE A 55 -19.56 21.63 2.20
CA PHE A 55 -20.70 20.97 2.85
C PHE A 55 -20.69 21.26 4.36
N PRO A 56 -21.85 21.11 5.05
CA PRO A 56 -21.90 21.26 6.49
C PRO A 56 -20.94 20.31 7.22
N HIS A 57 -20.41 20.72 8.36
CA HIS A 57 -19.53 19.90 9.21
C HIS A 57 -20.35 18.98 10.12
N THR A 58 -21.21 18.18 9.49
CA THR A 58 -21.99 17.14 10.15
C THR A 58 -21.73 15.79 9.51
N PRO A 59 -21.79 14.68 10.25
CA PRO A 59 -21.50 13.36 9.67
C PRO A 59 -22.31 13.07 8.42
N GLY A 60 -21.63 12.61 7.36
CA GLY A 60 -22.26 12.19 6.11
C GLY A 60 -22.85 13.31 5.25
N SER A 61 -22.50 14.58 5.49
CA SER A 61 -23.03 15.71 4.75
C SER A 61 -22.48 15.85 3.33
N ILE A 62 -21.29 15.33 3.06
CA ILE A 62 -20.70 15.38 1.71
C ILE A 62 -21.50 14.46 0.79
N THR A 63 -22.00 15.02 -0.31
CA THR A 63 -22.81 14.30 -1.31
C THR A 63 -22.09 14.10 -2.64
N ASP A 64 -20.82 14.48 -2.72
CA ASP A 64 -19.95 14.34 -3.90
C ASP A 64 -18.79 13.40 -3.55
N PRO A 65 -18.78 12.15 -4.05
CA PRO A 65 -17.73 11.18 -3.72
C PRO A 65 -16.32 11.62 -4.11
N ASP A 66 -16.18 12.30 -5.25
CA ASP A 66 -14.85 12.81 -5.68
C ASP A 66 -14.33 13.85 -4.70
N TYR A 67 -15.19 14.77 -4.28
CA TYR A 67 -14.85 15.78 -3.27
C TYR A 67 -14.51 15.13 -1.91
N SER A 68 -15.24 14.10 -1.50
CA SER A 68 -14.92 13.34 -0.29
C SER A 68 -13.51 12.76 -0.36
N ILE A 69 -13.12 12.19 -1.50
CA ILE A 69 -11.78 11.63 -1.67
C ILE A 69 -10.72 12.73 -1.59
N GLU A 70 -10.92 13.86 -2.24
CA GLU A 70 -10.02 15.00 -2.16
C GLU A 70 -9.83 15.48 -0.72
N VAL A 71 -10.92 15.73 -0.01
CA VAL A 71 -10.91 16.20 1.39
C VAL A 71 -10.25 15.15 2.30
N GLY A 72 -10.58 13.88 2.13
CA GLY A 72 -9.99 12.79 2.92
C GLY A 72 -8.48 12.67 2.71
N VAL A 73 -8.01 12.76 1.47
CA VAL A 73 -6.57 12.73 1.16
C VAL A 73 -5.87 13.94 1.76
N GLN A 74 -6.44 15.13 1.62
CA GLN A 74 -5.87 16.35 2.20
C GLN A 74 -5.80 16.28 3.73
N THR A 75 -6.85 15.76 4.35
CA THR A 75 -6.90 15.53 5.81
C THR A 75 -5.80 14.57 6.24
N PHE A 76 -5.62 13.48 5.52
CA PHE A 76 -4.57 12.51 5.84
C PHE A 76 -3.16 13.07 5.58
N ALA A 77 -2.97 13.86 4.52
CA ALA A 77 -1.70 14.54 4.26
C ALA A 77 -1.30 15.44 5.44
N ASP A 78 -2.27 16.13 6.03
CA ASP A 78 -2.04 16.91 7.25
C ASP A 78 -1.66 16.02 8.44
N CYS A 79 -2.33 14.88 8.62
CA CYS A 79 -1.97 13.91 9.66
C CYS A 79 -0.54 13.36 9.49
N ILE A 80 -0.15 13.03 8.27
CA ILE A 80 1.22 12.58 7.94
C ILE A 80 2.24 13.66 8.31
N SER A 81 1.96 14.90 7.97
CA SER A 81 2.82 16.04 8.30
C SER A 81 2.93 16.25 9.82
N GLN A 82 1.82 16.29 10.52
CA GLN A 82 1.80 16.48 11.99
C GLN A 82 2.51 15.33 12.71
N ALA A 83 2.33 14.09 12.25
CA ALA A 83 2.98 12.93 12.84
C ALA A 83 4.51 12.91 12.59
N GLY A 84 4.99 13.65 11.62
CA GLY A 84 6.38 13.57 11.18
C GLY A 84 6.69 12.25 10.48
N CYS A 85 5.71 11.65 9.80
CA CYS A 85 5.88 10.40 9.07
C CYS A 85 6.69 10.66 7.80
N SER A 86 7.87 10.06 7.70
CA SER A 86 8.79 10.29 6.57
C SER A 86 8.53 9.38 5.38
N SER A 87 7.90 8.22 5.62
CA SER A 87 7.59 7.25 4.58
C SER A 87 6.53 6.25 5.07
N PRO A 88 5.86 5.51 4.16
CA PRO A 88 4.94 4.44 4.55
C PRO A 88 5.58 3.30 5.35
N GLN A 89 6.91 3.19 5.34
CA GLN A 89 7.65 2.20 6.11
C GLN A 89 7.88 2.63 7.57
N ASP A 90 7.70 3.90 7.88
CA ASP A 90 7.73 4.41 9.25
C ASP A 90 6.40 4.07 9.95
N MET A 91 6.27 2.80 10.34
CA MET A 91 5.00 2.26 10.85
C MET A 91 4.53 2.93 12.13
N ASP A 92 5.44 3.33 13.01
CA ASP A 92 5.04 4.02 14.26
C ASP A 92 4.37 5.36 13.96
N LYS A 93 4.92 6.11 13.03
CA LYS A 93 4.37 7.41 12.62
C LYS A 93 3.13 7.24 11.72
N LEU A 94 3.09 6.20 10.91
CA LEU A 94 1.91 5.89 10.08
C LEU A 94 0.70 5.54 10.96
N LYS A 95 0.89 4.71 11.99
CA LYS A 95 -0.16 4.38 12.96
C LYS A 95 -0.66 5.64 13.68
N LEU A 96 0.26 6.52 14.06
CA LEU A 96 -0.09 7.80 14.68
C LEU A 96 -0.95 8.67 13.74
N ALA A 97 -0.58 8.74 12.46
CA ALA A 97 -1.34 9.47 11.46
C ALA A 97 -2.74 8.87 11.24
N TRP A 98 -2.87 7.55 11.18
CA TRP A 98 -4.17 6.89 11.06
C TRP A 98 -5.08 7.18 12.25
N GLN A 99 -4.57 7.06 13.47
CA GLN A 99 -5.39 7.36 14.66
C GLN A 99 -5.78 8.83 14.68
N GLY A 100 -4.89 9.71 14.26
CA GLY A 100 -5.17 11.14 14.11
C GLY A 100 -6.26 11.43 13.09
N TYR A 101 -6.32 10.67 12.01
CA TYR A 101 -7.41 10.78 11.02
C TYR A 101 -8.77 10.52 11.66
N ASN A 102 -8.88 9.48 12.48
CA ASN A 102 -10.12 9.14 13.16
C ASN A 102 -10.49 10.14 14.27
N TYR A 103 -9.52 10.52 15.11
CA TYR A 103 -9.80 11.38 16.28
C TYR A 103 -9.85 12.87 15.95
N GLY A 104 -9.31 13.28 14.79
CA GLY A 104 -9.22 14.68 14.45
C GLY A 104 -8.07 15.40 15.14
N ASN A 105 -8.14 16.71 15.12
CA ASN A 105 -7.10 17.59 15.65
C ASN A 105 -6.90 17.41 17.15
N GLY A 106 -5.65 17.49 17.57
CA GLY A 106 -5.24 17.41 18.95
C GLY A 106 -4.65 16.06 19.36
N TYR A 107 -5.10 14.94 18.80
CA TYR A 107 -4.58 13.63 19.19
C TYR A 107 -3.09 13.47 18.85
N ILE A 108 -2.67 13.83 17.64
CA ILE A 108 -1.28 13.60 17.19
C ILE A 108 -0.30 14.35 18.09
N GLY A 109 -0.55 15.63 18.34
CA GLY A 109 0.29 16.44 19.25
C GLY A 109 0.29 15.91 20.67
N TRP A 110 -0.88 15.53 21.18
CA TRP A 110 -1.04 14.93 22.51
C TRP A 110 -0.27 13.61 22.64
N ALA A 111 -0.35 12.75 21.62
CA ALA A 111 0.34 11.46 21.59
C ALA A 111 1.86 11.62 21.45
N LEU A 112 2.32 12.56 20.63
CA LEU A 112 3.75 12.84 20.47
C LEU A 112 4.41 13.22 21.79
N GLN A 113 3.73 13.97 22.64
CA GLN A 113 4.21 14.30 23.98
C GLN A 113 4.32 13.08 24.91
N ARG A 114 3.69 11.96 24.52
CA ARG A 114 3.66 10.69 25.26
C ARG A 114 4.43 9.55 24.57
N GLY A 115 5.30 9.91 23.61
CA GLY A 115 6.14 8.93 22.90
C GLY A 115 5.54 8.35 21.63
N GLY A 116 4.42 8.89 21.15
CA GLY A 116 3.76 8.46 19.92
C GLY A 116 2.51 7.60 20.16
N TYR A 117 2.03 6.95 19.12
CA TYR A 117 0.85 6.09 19.20
C TYR A 117 1.13 4.83 20.04
N THR A 118 0.20 4.51 20.94
CA THR A 118 0.04 3.18 21.54
C THR A 118 -1.46 2.87 21.63
N GLU A 119 -1.81 1.59 21.66
CA GLU A 119 -3.22 1.20 21.88
C GLU A 119 -3.74 1.75 23.20
N ALA A 120 -2.91 1.76 24.24
CA ALA A 120 -3.27 2.29 25.57
C ALA A 120 -3.56 3.79 25.51
N ASN A 121 -2.72 4.59 24.84
CA ASN A 121 -2.97 6.02 24.80
C ASN A 121 -4.11 6.41 23.86
N ALA A 122 -4.35 5.63 22.80
CA ALA A 122 -5.53 5.82 21.96
C ALA A 122 -6.83 5.62 22.77
N LEU A 123 -6.89 4.57 23.59
CA LEU A 123 -8.02 4.35 24.51
C LEU A 123 -8.15 5.47 25.54
N GLN A 124 -7.04 5.88 26.15
CA GLN A 124 -7.03 6.99 27.13
C GLN A 124 -7.59 8.27 26.52
N PHE A 125 -7.10 8.66 25.34
CA PHE A 125 -7.57 9.88 24.66
C PHE A 125 -9.08 9.80 24.37
N SER A 126 -9.57 8.67 23.88
CA SER A 126 -10.99 8.45 23.63
C SER A 126 -11.83 8.64 24.91
N GLN A 127 -11.40 8.04 26.01
CA GLN A 127 -12.09 8.15 27.30
C GLN A 127 -12.10 9.59 27.84
N GLU A 128 -10.97 10.28 27.77
CA GLU A 128 -10.86 11.67 28.21
C GLU A 128 -11.73 12.60 27.37
N GLN A 129 -11.74 12.44 26.05
CA GLN A 129 -12.58 13.24 25.16
C GLN A 129 -14.07 12.97 25.39
N ALA A 130 -14.47 11.71 25.51
CA ALA A 130 -15.86 11.36 25.80
C ALA A 130 -16.31 11.99 27.12
N ALA A 131 -15.51 11.88 28.18
CA ALA A 131 -15.80 12.46 29.47
C ALA A 131 -15.93 13.98 29.41
N SER A 132 -15.03 14.68 28.71
CA SER A 132 -15.05 16.14 28.60
C SER A 132 -16.29 16.68 27.86
N HIS A 133 -16.85 15.87 26.94
CA HIS A 133 -18.06 16.23 26.19
C HIS A 133 -19.36 15.67 26.80
N GLY A 134 -19.25 14.85 27.83
CA GLY A 134 -20.41 14.15 28.39
C GLY A 134 -20.97 13.08 27.46
N TRP A 135 -20.13 12.51 26.58
CA TRP A 135 -20.52 11.47 25.63
C TRP A 135 -20.19 10.07 26.16
N SER A 136 -20.90 9.06 25.66
CA SER A 136 -20.64 7.67 26.01
C SER A 136 -19.40 7.10 25.30
N SER A 137 -19.01 7.69 24.17
CA SER A 137 -17.86 7.26 23.37
C SER A 137 -17.32 8.42 22.55
N TYR A 138 -16.07 8.30 22.14
CA TYR A 138 -15.41 9.24 21.24
C TYR A 138 -14.51 8.48 20.26
N GLY A 139 -14.81 8.56 18.96
CA GLY A 139 -14.04 7.93 17.91
C GLY A 139 -13.92 6.40 18.06
N ASP A 140 -12.92 5.85 17.43
CA ASP A 140 -12.60 4.42 17.47
C ASP A 140 -11.21 4.21 18.10
N PRO A 141 -11.12 3.78 19.37
CA PRO A 141 -9.83 3.52 20.01
C PRO A 141 -9.06 2.34 19.41
N GLU A 142 -9.73 1.51 18.60
CA GLU A 142 -9.13 0.39 17.87
C GLU A 142 -8.98 0.69 16.38
N TYR A 143 -8.98 1.95 15.99
CA TYR A 143 -8.93 2.36 14.59
C TYR A 143 -7.73 1.80 13.84
N VAL A 144 -6.55 1.83 14.45
CA VAL A 144 -5.33 1.30 13.83
C VAL A 144 -5.42 -0.19 13.56
N PRO A 145 -5.77 -1.06 14.51
CA PRO A 145 -6.04 -2.48 14.20
C PRO A 145 -7.08 -2.67 13.09
N HIS A 146 -8.14 -1.87 13.10
CA HIS A 146 -9.19 -1.95 12.08
C HIS A 146 -8.69 -1.59 10.68
N VAL A 147 -7.93 -0.49 10.55
CA VAL A 147 -7.32 -0.08 9.28
C VAL A 147 -6.28 -1.11 8.80
N MET A 148 -5.50 -1.65 9.73
CA MET A 148 -4.46 -2.64 9.41
C MET A 148 -5.02 -3.90 8.74
N ARG A 149 -6.28 -4.26 8.98
CA ARG A 149 -6.93 -5.38 8.28
C ARG A 149 -6.95 -5.21 6.78
N TYR A 150 -6.99 -3.96 6.32
CA TYR A 150 -7.05 -3.61 4.89
C TYR A 150 -5.68 -3.24 4.32
N TYR A 151 -4.73 -2.95 5.18
CA TYR A 151 -3.40 -2.50 4.79
C TYR A 151 -2.40 -3.66 4.65
N SER A 152 -2.41 -4.63 5.55
CA SER A 152 -1.42 -5.71 5.63
C SER A 152 -1.84 -6.99 4.89
N GLY A 153 -2.30 -6.86 3.64
CA GLY A 153 -2.46 -8.01 2.74
C GLY A 153 -3.65 -8.93 3.03
N GLY A 154 -4.22 -9.48 1.99
CA GLY A 154 -5.36 -10.40 2.08
C GLY A 154 -6.72 -9.72 2.16
N SER A 155 -6.80 -8.42 1.91
CA SER A 155 -8.07 -7.72 1.88
C SER A 155 -8.72 -7.79 0.50
N LEU A 156 -10.05 -7.75 0.48
CA LEU A 156 -10.85 -7.57 -0.73
C LEU A 156 -10.36 -6.34 -1.53
N PHE A 157 -9.83 -5.35 -0.84
CA PHE A 157 -9.33 -4.12 -1.44
C PHE A 157 -8.04 -4.33 -2.23
N ALA A 158 -7.10 -5.13 -1.69
CA ALA A 158 -5.88 -5.49 -2.44
C ALA A 158 -6.23 -6.26 -3.71
N GLY A 159 -7.29 -7.07 -3.70
CA GLY A 159 -7.80 -7.73 -4.90
C GLY A 159 -8.37 -6.77 -5.94
N LEU A 160 -8.96 -5.65 -5.51
CA LEU A 160 -9.55 -4.64 -6.40
C LEU A 160 -8.52 -3.62 -6.93
N PHE A 161 -7.57 -3.20 -6.10
CA PHE A 161 -6.65 -2.10 -6.40
C PHE A 161 -5.18 -2.53 -6.50
N GLY A 162 -4.87 -3.76 -6.13
CA GLY A 162 -3.51 -4.24 -5.99
C GLY A 162 -2.83 -3.74 -4.71
N ASN A 163 -1.59 -4.12 -4.52
CA ASN A 163 -0.78 -3.70 -3.37
C ASN A 163 0.13 -2.54 -3.77
N GLN A 164 -0.29 -1.32 -3.45
CA GLN A 164 0.47 -0.12 -3.79
C GLN A 164 1.67 0.10 -2.86
N GLN A 165 1.69 -0.52 -1.69
CA GLN A 165 2.81 -0.35 -0.76
C GLN A 165 4.09 -1.00 -1.28
N ILE A 166 4.03 -2.24 -1.76
CA ILE A 166 5.21 -2.89 -2.34
C ILE A 166 5.70 -2.15 -3.59
N VAL A 167 4.78 -1.60 -4.38
CA VAL A 167 5.11 -0.75 -5.54
C VAL A 167 5.86 0.51 -5.09
N SER A 168 5.37 1.20 -4.08
CA SER A 168 6.01 2.39 -3.51
C SER A 168 7.41 2.08 -2.98
N VAL A 169 7.56 0.98 -2.25
CA VAL A 169 8.87 0.53 -1.73
C VAL A 169 9.84 0.29 -2.89
N ALA A 170 9.39 -0.43 -3.92
CA ALA A 170 10.22 -0.72 -5.09
C ALA A 170 10.61 0.54 -5.86
N MET A 171 9.66 1.46 -6.06
CA MET A 171 9.92 2.74 -6.73
C MET A 171 10.97 3.58 -5.99
N GLY A 172 10.99 3.53 -4.67
CA GLY A 172 12.00 4.20 -3.85
C GLY A 172 13.41 3.68 -4.05
N GLN A 173 13.60 2.54 -4.71
CA GLN A 173 14.89 1.92 -4.95
C GLN A 173 15.43 2.16 -6.38
N LEU A 174 14.69 2.85 -7.23
CA LEU A 174 15.09 3.11 -8.61
C LEU A 174 16.49 3.71 -8.67
N GLY A 175 17.32 3.17 -9.57
CA GLY A 175 18.69 3.61 -9.77
C GLY A 175 19.71 2.91 -8.86
N ASN A 176 19.29 2.13 -7.86
CA ASN A 176 20.23 1.31 -7.10
C ASN A 176 21.02 0.41 -8.07
N SER A 177 22.34 0.42 -7.97
CA SER A 177 23.25 -0.31 -8.83
C SER A 177 24.02 -1.37 -8.03
N GLY A 178 24.20 -2.55 -8.62
CA GLY A 178 24.93 -3.65 -8.01
C GLY A 178 24.20 -4.45 -6.95
N GLY A 179 23.10 -3.93 -6.42
CA GLY A 179 22.19 -4.64 -5.55
C GLY A 179 22.71 -5.09 -4.19
N GLN A 180 23.86 -4.54 -3.72
CA GLN A 180 24.47 -4.95 -2.45
C GLN A 180 23.49 -4.88 -1.27
N LYS A 181 22.68 -3.83 -1.21
CA LYS A 181 21.64 -3.65 -0.21
C LYS A 181 20.72 -4.86 -0.10
N PHE A 182 20.40 -5.49 -1.22
CA PHE A 182 19.42 -6.58 -1.31
C PHE A 182 20.05 -7.96 -1.11
N TRP A 183 21.15 -8.25 -1.81
CA TRP A 183 21.78 -9.56 -1.68
C TRP A 183 22.48 -9.72 -0.33
N SER A 184 23.04 -8.66 0.26
CA SER A 184 23.64 -8.74 1.61
C SER A 184 22.56 -8.88 2.69
N TRP A 185 21.44 -8.16 2.58
CA TRP A 185 20.28 -8.35 3.46
C TRP A 185 19.77 -9.77 3.43
N TYR A 186 19.74 -10.37 2.24
CA TYR A 186 19.30 -11.76 2.08
C TYR A 186 20.19 -12.76 2.81
N GLY A 187 21.48 -12.49 2.90
CA GLY A 187 22.48 -13.28 3.59
C GLY A 187 23.68 -13.72 2.74
N PHE A 188 23.84 -13.14 1.54
CA PHE A 188 25.00 -13.43 0.70
C PHE A 188 26.18 -12.51 1.03
N ASP A 189 27.40 -13.08 0.99
CA ASP A 189 28.64 -12.35 1.29
C ASP A 189 29.27 -11.67 0.07
N SER A 190 28.80 -12.03 -1.12
CA SER A 190 29.27 -11.49 -2.39
C SER A 190 28.13 -11.36 -3.37
N ARG A 191 28.37 -10.64 -4.48
CA ARG A 191 27.36 -10.41 -5.49
C ARG A 191 26.85 -11.73 -6.08
N VAL A 192 25.54 -11.86 -6.14
CA VAL A 192 24.80 -12.92 -6.82
C VAL A 192 23.85 -12.28 -7.83
N GLU A 193 23.16 -13.09 -8.62
CA GLU A 193 21.99 -12.61 -9.36
C GLU A 193 20.92 -12.20 -8.35
N TRP A 194 20.55 -10.92 -8.33
CA TRP A 194 19.84 -10.34 -7.21
C TRP A 194 18.41 -9.86 -7.49
N CYS A 195 17.83 -10.28 -8.61
CA CYS A 195 16.44 -9.93 -8.94
C CYS A 195 15.45 -10.44 -7.89
N ALA A 196 15.60 -11.69 -7.44
CA ALA A 196 14.75 -12.28 -6.41
C ALA A 196 15.05 -11.73 -5.02
N CYS A 197 16.32 -11.42 -4.72
CA CYS A 197 16.69 -10.74 -3.46
C CYS A 197 16.01 -9.36 -3.36
N PHE A 198 15.96 -8.62 -4.46
CA PHE A 198 15.28 -7.33 -4.53
C PHE A 198 13.78 -7.47 -4.24
N VAL A 199 13.11 -8.40 -4.92
CA VAL A 199 11.67 -8.65 -4.70
C VAL A 199 11.41 -9.06 -3.25
N SER A 200 12.21 -9.96 -2.70
CA SER A 200 12.10 -10.39 -1.30
C SER A 200 12.29 -9.23 -0.33
N TRP A 201 13.27 -8.36 -0.59
CA TRP A 201 13.51 -7.18 0.24
C TRP A 201 12.30 -6.23 0.22
N CYS A 202 11.75 -5.95 -0.96
CA CYS A 202 10.56 -5.12 -1.10
C CYS A 202 9.35 -5.72 -0.38
N ALA A 203 9.17 -7.04 -0.49
CA ALA A 203 8.11 -7.75 0.21
C ALA A 203 8.27 -7.69 1.74
N ASP A 204 9.52 -7.83 2.24
CA ASP A 204 9.82 -7.71 3.66
C ASP A 204 9.49 -6.31 4.20
N GLN A 205 9.94 -5.28 3.50
CA GLN A 205 9.67 -3.88 3.86
C GLN A 205 8.17 -3.54 3.85
N SER A 206 7.40 -4.28 3.08
CA SER A 206 5.94 -4.11 2.96
C SER A 206 5.14 -5.02 3.89
N GLY A 207 5.81 -5.77 4.77
CA GLY A 207 5.16 -6.71 5.71
C GLY A 207 4.62 -7.98 5.06
N LEU A 208 4.87 -8.22 3.77
CA LEU A 208 4.28 -9.34 3.03
C LEU A 208 4.95 -10.69 3.32
N ILE A 209 6.21 -10.69 3.77
CA ILE A 209 6.87 -11.92 4.23
C ILE A 209 6.31 -12.29 5.61
N ALA A 210 6.24 -11.33 6.52
CA ALA A 210 5.71 -11.57 7.87
C ALA A 210 4.26 -12.05 7.85
N SER A 211 3.45 -11.55 6.90
CA SER A 211 2.04 -11.97 6.73
C SER A 211 1.88 -13.31 6.01
N GLY A 212 2.96 -13.86 5.45
CA GLY A 212 2.91 -15.12 4.68
C GLY A 212 2.35 -14.97 3.26
N ASN A 213 2.22 -13.75 2.74
CA ASN A 213 1.70 -13.51 1.38
C ASN A 213 2.76 -13.61 0.29
N VAL A 214 4.03 -13.42 0.64
CA VAL A 214 5.17 -13.55 -0.27
C VAL A 214 6.27 -14.33 0.45
N PRO A 215 6.94 -15.30 -0.21
CA PRO A 215 8.06 -16.00 0.40
C PRO A 215 9.33 -15.15 0.36
N LYS A 216 10.29 -15.44 1.22
CA LYS A 216 11.66 -14.99 1.06
C LYS A 216 12.38 -15.97 0.14
N PHE A 217 12.80 -15.53 -1.04
CA PHE A 217 13.41 -16.40 -2.05
C PHE A 217 14.54 -15.69 -2.79
N SER A 218 15.54 -16.44 -3.22
CA SER A 218 16.69 -15.97 -4.02
C SER A 218 16.78 -16.62 -5.39
N LEU A 219 16.06 -17.72 -5.62
CA LEU A 219 15.91 -18.37 -6.90
C LEU A 219 14.49 -18.14 -7.45
N CYS A 220 14.39 -17.69 -8.69
CA CYS A 220 13.09 -17.42 -9.30
C CYS A 220 12.19 -18.66 -9.33
N SER A 221 12.75 -19.83 -9.62
CA SER A 221 12.00 -21.09 -9.64
C SER A 221 11.39 -21.46 -8.28
N ASP A 222 12.06 -21.13 -7.19
CA ASP A 222 11.51 -21.34 -5.85
C ASP A 222 10.29 -20.46 -5.60
N GLY A 223 10.33 -19.22 -6.05
CA GLY A 223 9.19 -18.32 -5.99
C GLY A 223 8.00 -18.84 -6.78
N VAL A 224 8.21 -19.28 -8.00
CA VAL A 224 7.15 -19.88 -8.85
C VAL A 224 6.52 -21.08 -8.14
N SER A 225 7.33 -22.00 -7.65
CA SER A 225 6.85 -23.21 -6.96
C SER A 225 6.05 -22.86 -5.71
N TRP A 226 6.49 -21.85 -4.98
CA TRP A 226 5.79 -21.42 -3.77
C TRP A 226 4.39 -20.89 -4.09
N PHE A 227 4.26 -19.97 -5.06
CA PHE A 227 2.96 -19.42 -5.46
C PHE A 227 2.03 -20.48 -6.04
N GLN A 228 2.55 -21.39 -6.85
CA GLN A 228 1.78 -22.51 -7.40
C GLN A 228 1.29 -23.44 -6.27
N GLY A 229 2.16 -23.75 -5.31
CA GLY A 229 1.83 -24.60 -4.18
C GLY A 229 0.78 -24.01 -3.23
N LYS A 230 0.62 -22.68 -3.23
CA LYS A 230 -0.38 -21.96 -2.45
C LYS A 230 -1.67 -21.66 -3.23
N ASN A 231 -1.81 -22.12 -4.44
CA ASN A 231 -2.90 -21.75 -5.36
C ASN A 231 -2.99 -20.22 -5.56
N LYS A 232 -1.84 -19.57 -5.60
CA LYS A 232 -1.70 -18.12 -5.80
C LYS A 232 -0.92 -17.80 -7.07
N TRP A 233 -1.14 -18.59 -8.10
CA TRP A 233 -0.49 -18.43 -9.40
C TRP A 233 -1.50 -18.01 -10.46
N GLN A 234 -1.14 -16.99 -11.24
CA GLN A 234 -1.89 -16.51 -12.38
C GLN A 234 -1.00 -16.65 -13.63
N SER A 235 -1.50 -17.33 -14.67
CA SER A 235 -0.73 -17.59 -15.88
C SER A 235 -0.42 -16.32 -16.65
N GLY A 236 0.65 -16.36 -17.44
CA GLY A 236 0.95 -15.32 -18.43
C GLY A 236 -0.19 -15.16 -19.44
N GLY A 237 -0.29 -13.97 -20.03
CA GLY A 237 -1.39 -13.61 -20.93
C GLY A 237 -2.64 -13.11 -20.24
N THR A 238 -2.69 -13.13 -18.91
CA THR A 238 -3.77 -12.56 -18.10
C THR A 238 -3.37 -11.17 -17.60
N THR A 239 -4.37 -10.36 -17.23
CA THR A 239 -4.13 -8.99 -16.74
C THR A 239 -3.78 -9.00 -15.26
N PRO A 240 -2.56 -8.58 -14.87
CA PRO A 240 -2.18 -8.49 -13.47
C PRO A 240 -2.69 -7.20 -12.82
N THR A 241 -2.69 -7.19 -11.49
CA THR A 241 -2.88 -5.98 -10.69
C THR A 241 -1.54 -5.53 -10.09
N ALA A 242 -1.49 -4.25 -9.68
CA ALA A 242 -0.30 -3.68 -9.05
C ALA A 242 0.15 -4.48 -7.82
N GLY A 243 1.44 -4.65 -7.68
CA GLY A 243 2.06 -5.37 -6.57
C GLY A 243 2.18 -6.88 -6.78
N MET A 244 1.54 -7.46 -7.79
CA MET A 244 1.80 -8.86 -8.13
C MET A 244 3.25 -9.07 -8.48
N ILE A 245 3.74 -10.27 -8.24
CA ILE A 245 5.12 -10.66 -8.55
C ILE A 245 5.14 -11.28 -9.95
N ILE A 246 5.87 -10.67 -10.89
CA ILE A 246 5.95 -11.11 -12.27
C ILE A 246 7.19 -11.99 -12.47
N PHE A 247 7.00 -13.14 -13.11
CA PHE A 247 8.05 -14.09 -13.42
C PHE A 247 8.23 -14.23 -14.93
N PHE A 248 9.48 -14.25 -15.37
CA PHE A 248 9.86 -14.36 -16.77
C PHE A 248 10.63 -15.65 -17.04
N ASP A 249 10.42 -16.18 -18.22
CA ASP A 249 11.16 -17.31 -18.79
C ASP A 249 11.67 -16.87 -20.15
N TRP A 250 12.89 -16.32 -20.19
CA TRP A 250 13.44 -15.69 -21.40
C TRP A 250 13.77 -16.68 -22.51
N ASP A 251 14.25 -17.85 -22.13
CA ASP A 251 14.68 -18.90 -23.10
C ASP A 251 13.61 -19.95 -23.34
N HIS A 252 12.43 -19.82 -22.71
CA HIS A 252 11.30 -20.73 -22.90
C HIS A 252 11.60 -22.20 -22.56
N ASP A 253 12.44 -22.42 -21.54
CA ASP A 253 12.79 -23.77 -21.07
C ASP A 253 11.86 -24.31 -19.97
N GLY A 254 10.89 -23.52 -19.54
CA GLY A 254 9.94 -23.86 -18.48
C GLY A 254 10.42 -23.50 -17.08
N THR A 255 11.59 -22.91 -16.95
CA THR A 255 12.17 -22.45 -15.67
C THR A 255 12.28 -20.94 -15.66
N SER A 256 11.85 -20.29 -14.60
CA SER A 256 11.90 -18.82 -14.51
C SER A 256 13.34 -18.31 -14.41
N ASP A 257 13.67 -17.33 -15.25
CA ASP A 257 14.99 -16.70 -15.34
C ASP A 257 15.07 -15.37 -14.60
N HIS A 258 13.94 -14.71 -14.39
CA HIS A 258 13.89 -13.35 -13.88
C HIS A 258 12.58 -13.09 -13.15
N VAL A 259 12.58 -12.12 -12.24
CA VAL A 259 11.42 -11.76 -11.43
C VAL A 259 11.41 -10.26 -11.17
N GLY A 260 10.22 -9.70 -11.10
CA GLY A 260 10.02 -8.29 -10.79
C GLY A 260 8.72 -8.06 -10.06
N ILE A 261 8.37 -6.79 -9.91
CA ILE A 261 7.13 -6.34 -9.26
C ILE A 261 6.30 -5.60 -10.29
N VAL A 262 5.02 -5.93 -10.40
CA VAL A 262 4.08 -5.22 -11.26
C VAL A 262 3.79 -3.85 -10.66
N GLU A 263 4.11 -2.79 -11.38
CA GLU A 263 3.75 -1.42 -11.03
C GLU A 263 2.28 -1.15 -11.33
N LYS A 264 1.87 -1.48 -12.55
CA LYS A 264 0.51 -1.31 -13.06
C LYS A 264 0.32 -2.10 -14.34
N CYS A 265 -0.93 -2.29 -14.74
CA CYS A 265 -1.27 -2.77 -16.09
C CYS A 265 -2.24 -1.79 -16.71
N GLU A 266 -1.89 -1.22 -17.86
CA GLU A 266 -2.64 -0.15 -18.49
C GLU A 266 -2.42 -0.18 -20.01
N GLY A 267 -3.49 0.01 -20.77
CA GLY A 267 -3.42 0.06 -22.23
C GLY A 267 -2.82 -1.19 -22.88
N GLY A 268 -3.05 -2.36 -22.31
CA GLY A 268 -2.50 -3.64 -22.83
C GLY A 268 -1.02 -3.85 -22.51
N ARG A 269 -0.45 -3.05 -21.62
CA ARG A 269 0.95 -3.18 -21.20
C ARG A 269 1.08 -3.37 -19.70
N VAL A 270 2.02 -4.23 -19.33
CA VAL A 270 2.44 -4.44 -17.93
C VAL A 270 3.69 -3.59 -17.69
N TYR A 271 3.60 -2.70 -16.73
CA TYR A 271 4.73 -1.89 -16.25
C TYR A 271 5.30 -2.54 -15.01
N THR A 272 6.63 -2.63 -14.93
CA THR A 272 7.32 -3.35 -13.87
C THR A 272 8.40 -2.51 -13.21
N ILE A 273 8.80 -2.92 -11.99
CA ILE A 273 10.02 -2.46 -11.33
C ILE A 273 10.84 -3.72 -11.05
N GLU A 274 12.07 -3.75 -11.60
CA GLU A 274 12.90 -4.94 -11.61
C GLU A 274 14.28 -4.64 -11.04
N GLY A 275 14.72 -5.47 -10.10
CA GLY A 275 16.10 -5.50 -9.66
C GLY A 275 16.96 -6.31 -10.62
N ASN A 276 18.26 -6.02 -10.66
CA ASN A 276 19.21 -6.68 -11.55
C ASN A 276 18.82 -6.61 -13.03
N SER A 277 18.17 -5.54 -13.42
CA SER A 277 17.88 -5.22 -14.81
C SER A 277 19.03 -4.34 -15.34
N SER A 278 19.97 -4.93 -16.07
CA SER A 278 21.27 -4.30 -16.39
C SER A 278 22.01 -3.87 -15.11
N ASP A 279 22.03 -4.72 -14.11
CA ASP A 279 22.65 -4.52 -12.80
C ASP A 279 22.10 -3.29 -12.02
N GLN A 280 20.87 -2.91 -12.28
CA GLN A 280 20.21 -1.79 -11.60
C GLN A 280 18.74 -2.11 -11.27
N VAL A 281 18.15 -1.34 -10.37
CA VAL A 281 16.70 -1.29 -10.22
C VAL A 281 16.14 -0.35 -11.27
N ARG A 282 15.32 -0.90 -12.17
CA ARG A 282 14.76 -0.17 -13.32
C ARG A 282 13.28 -0.42 -13.51
N GLN A 283 12.60 0.56 -14.12
CA GLN A 283 11.28 0.37 -14.69
C GLN A 283 11.39 -0.24 -16.07
N ARG A 284 10.52 -1.20 -16.36
CA ARG A 284 10.36 -1.82 -17.68
C ARG A 284 8.88 -1.89 -18.03
N ASN A 285 8.57 -2.24 -19.26
CA ASN A 285 7.20 -2.54 -19.66
C ASN A 285 7.19 -3.55 -20.81
N TYR A 286 6.10 -4.32 -20.87
CA TYR A 286 5.91 -5.41 -21.83
C TYR A 286 4.45 -5.46 -22.26
N ALA A 287 4.18 -5.99 -23.45
CA ALA A 287 2.80 -6.34 -23.81
C ALA A 287 2.27 -7.40 -22.85
N VAL A 288 0.98 -7.32 -22.48
CA VAL A 288 0.34 -8.31 -21.59
C VAL A 288 0.50 -9.74 -22.11
N ASP A 289 0.46 -9.93 -23.44
CA ASP A 289 0.59 -11.21 -24.10
C ASP A 289 2.05 -11.56 -24.47
N TYR A 290 3.03 -10.81 -23.96
CA TYR A 290 4.44 -11.10 -24.21
C TYR A 290 4.78 -12.52 -23.77
N SER A 291 5.30 -13.32 -24.69
CA SER A 291 5.48 -14.77 -24.51
C SER A 291 6.48 -15.15 -23.41
N SER A 292 7.42 -14.28 -23.08
CA SER A 292 8.39 -14.51 -21.99
C SER A 292 7.82 -14.27 -20.60
N ILE A 293 6.62 -13.70 -20.46
CA ILE A 293 5.94 -13.64 -19.19
C ILE A 293 5.39 -15.02 -18.85
N MET A 294 6.02 -15.67 -17.86
CA MET A 294 5.62 -17.01 -17.43
C MET A 294 4.31 -16.96 -16.62
N GLY A 295 4.19 -15.99 -15.74
CA GLY A 295 3.02 -15.81 -14.91
C GLY A 295 3.28 -14.86 -13.75
N TYR A 296 2.31 -14.84 -12.82
CA TYR A 296 2.29 -13.91 -11.70
C TYR A 296 2.02 -14.63 -10.37
N GLY A 297 2.76 -14.24 -9.35
CA GLY A 297 2.41 -14.52 -7.96
C GLY A 297 1.36 -13.52 -7.47
N VAL A 298 0.22 -14.05 -7.02
CA VAL A 298 -0.88 -13.26 -6.47
C VAL A 298 -0.64 -13.06 -4.99
N ILE A 299 -0.69 -11.83 -4.50
CA ILE A 299 -0.29 -11.48 -3.13
C ILE A 299 -1.45 -11.20 -2.18
N ASN A 300 -2.66 -11.48 -2.59
CA ASN A 300 -3.88 -11.26 -1.77
C ASN A 300 -4.21 -12.51 -0.94
#